data_31f7266bb233ef0a4e4e49c896cbe23a
#
_entry.id   31f7266bb233ef0a4e4e49c896cbe23a
#
_cell.length_a   1.000
_cell.length_b   1.000
_cell.length_c   1.000
_cell.angle_alpha   90.00
_cell.angle_beta   90.00
_cell.angle_gamma   90.00
#
_symmetry.space_group_name_H-M   'P 1'
#
loop_
_entity.id
_entity.type
_entity.pdbx_description
1 polymer ?
#
loop_
_entity_poly.entity_id
_entity_poly.type
_entity_poly.pdbx_seq_one_letter_code
_entity_poly.pdbx_strand_id
1 'polypeptide(L)'
;EEEQGFQKIRQMYASSLVTVFDECIIANLTRDYYVSCQKDVVWDDIPEQGNFGSENRKYAQKALHPDDLECFNDNFSRESMLRMFTEGKKQITRRLRRRADNGSYRTVEFTAARIGNQEDECWCVLVFRDVQDELLLEQERNVEISQLATAAKAAYQMLIAVNLTQNTYHMV
;
A
#
# COMPACT_ATOMS: atom_id res chain seq x y z
N GLU A 1 17.23 9.89 32.08
CA GLU A 1 18.09 9.17 31.10
C GLU A 1 17.30 8.13 30.28
N GLU A 2 16.39 7.35 30.87
CA GLU A 2 15.56 6.36 30.16
C GLU A 2 14.62 7.02 29.15
N GLU A 3 14.00 8.14 29.48
CA GLU A 3 13.06 8.88 28.62
C GLU A 3 13.76 9.47 27.37
N GLN A 4 15.01 9.91 27.50
CA GLN A 4 15.85 10.38 26.40
C GLN A 4 16.29 9.22 25.48
N GLY A 5 16.53 8.05 26.05
CA GLY A 5 16.83 6.84 25.29
C GLY A 5 15.65 6.39 24.43
N PHE A 6 14.44 6.39 25.00
CA PHE A 6 13.20 6.07 24.27
C PHE A 6 12.90 7.06 23.16
N GLN A 7 13.09 8.35 23.37
CA GLN A 7 12.90 9.37 22.34
C GLN A 7 13.89 9.20 21.18
N LYS A 8 15.15 8.87 21.49
CA LYS A 8 16.16 8.64 20.47
C LYS A 8 15.87 7.40 19.62
N ILE A 9 15.41 6.33 20.24
CA ILE A 9 15.00 5.10 19.56
C ILE A 9 13.77 5.36 18.67
N ARG A 10 12.76 6.07 19.17
CA ARG A 10 11.59 6.48 18.38
C ARG A 10 11.97 7.30 17.16
N GLN A 11 12.93 8.23 17.32
CA GLN A 11 13.43 9.08 16.23
C GLN A 11 14.23 8.27 15.19
N MET A 12 14.99 7.27 15.62
CA MET A 12 15.71 6.35 14.71
C MET A 12 14.76 5.45 13.92
N TYR A 13 13.70 4.92 14.55
CA TYR A 13 12.69 4.12 13.83
C TYR A 13 11.87 4.98 12.87
N ALA A 14 11.47 6.17 13.30
CA ALA A 14 10.76 7.11 12.42
C ALA A 14 11.60 7.49 11.20
N SER A 15 12.88 7.80 11.38
CA SER A 15 13.78 8.13 10.26
C SER A 15 14.05 6.95 9.32
N SER A 16 14.00 5.71 9.80
CA SER A 16 14.13 4.52 8.94
C SER A 16 12.87 4.23 8.12
N LEU A 17 11.69 4.49 8.68
CA LEU A 17 10.42 4.37 7.95
C LEU A 17 10.27 5.45 6.87
N VAL A 18 10.73 6.65 7.17
CA VAL A 18 10.71 7.83 6.29
C VAL A 18 11.48 7.61 4.98
N THR A 19 12.50 6.76 4.95
CA THR A 19 13.27 6.47 3.72
C THR A 19 12.58 5.49 2.77
N VAL A 20 11.57 4.75 3.26
CA VAL A 20 10.89 3.67 2.52
C VAL A 20 9.46 4.04 2.14
N PHE A 21 8.83 4.91 2.92
CA PHE A 21 7.43 5.28 2.74
C PHE A 21 7.28 6.79 2.50
N ASP A 22 6.34 7.15 1.65
CA ASP A 22 6.05 8.56 1.33
C ASP A 22 5.43 9.28 2.53
N GLU A 23 4.62 8.57 3.32
CA GLU A 23 3.96 9.09 4.51
C GLU A 23 3.96 8.06 5.64
N CYS A 24 4.03 8.54 6.87
CA CYS A 24 3.99 7.73 8.07
C CYS A 24 3.22 8.44 9.19
N ILE A 25 2.27 7.73 9.78
CA ILE A 25 1.44 8.19 10.90
C ILE A 25 1.50 7.16 12.01
N ILE A 26 1.66 7.60 13.26
CA ILE A 26 1.49 6.76 14.45
C ILE A 26 0.19 7.16 15.12
N ALA A 27 -0.69 6.19 15.37
CA ALA A 27 -1.99 6.42 15.98
C ALA A 27 -2.22 5.53 17.20
N ASN A 28 -2.85 6.12 18.22
CA ASN A 28 -3.46 5.43 19.34
C ASN A 28 -4.96 5.33 19.06
N LEU A 29 -5.42 4.18 18.64
CA LEU A 29 -6.82 3.97 18.27
C LEU A 29 -7.75 3.97 19.48
N THR A 30 -7.27 3.58 20.67
CA THR A 30 -8.04 3.60 21.90
C THR A 30 -8.35 5.03 22.34
N ARG A 31 -7.36 5.92 22.31
CA ARG A 31 -7.48 7.34 22.72
C ARG A 31 -7.93 8.26 21.58
N ASP A 32 -8.09 7.73 20.36
CA ASP A 32 -8.44 8.50 19.17
C ASP A 32 -7.49 9.67 18.90
N TYR A 33 -6.19 9.38 18.91
CA TYR A 33 -5.14 10.36 18.75
C TYR A 33 -4.08 9.87 17.75
N TYR A 34 -3.49 10.80 16.99
CA TYR A 34 -2.39 10.48 16.08
C TYR A 34 -1.31 11.55 16.06
N VAL A 35 -0.13 11.15 15.60
CA VAL A 35 1.00 12.03 15.25
C VAL A 35 1.51 11.62 13.88
N SER A 36 1.65 12.57 12.98
CA SER A 36 2.31 12.40 11.70
C SER A 36 3.83 12.40 11.90
N CYS A 37 4.51 11.37 11.40
CA CYS A 37 5.97 11.31 11.39
C CYS A 37 6.53 11.92 10.11
N GLN A 38 5.81 11.75 9.02
CA GLN A 38 6.07 12.34 7.70
C GLN A 38 4.74 12.46 6.96
N LYS A 39 4.53 13.57 6.30
CA LYS A 39 3.38 13.78 5.41
C LYS A 39 3.83 14.38 4.08
N ASP A 40 3.10 14.08 3.04
CA ASP A 40 3.27 14.67 1.73
C ASP A 40 2.79 16.14 1.76
N VAL A 41 3.45 17.00 1.00
CA VAL A 41 3.16 18.44 0.88
C VAL A 41 1.70 18.71 0.45
N VAL A 42 1.09 17.81 -0.30
CA VAL A 42 -0.32 17.88 -0.75
C VAL A 42 -1.31 17.97 0.42
N TRP A 43 -0.90 17.56 1.62
CA TRP A 43 -1.74 17.47 2.81
C TRP A 43 -1.37 18.47 3.90
N ASP A 44 -0.80 19.61 3.52
CA ASP A 44 -0.38 20.66 4.47
C ASP A 44 -1.51 21.19 5.36
N ASP A 45 -2.76 21.06 4.93
CA ASP A 45 -3.94 21.44 5.69
C ASP A 45 -4.40 20.38 6.72
N ILE A 46 -3.78 19.19 6.75
CA ILE A 46 -4.02 18.19 7.79
C ILE A 46 -3.04 18.45 8.94
N PRO A 47 -3.51 18.60 10.17
CA PRO A 47 -2.64 18.83 11.32
C PRO A 47 -1.60 17.71 11.50
N GLU A 48 -0.42 18.05 12.03
CA GLU A 48 0.60 17.05 12.35
C GLU A 48 0.19 16.11 13.48
N GLN A 49 -0.77 16.53 14.29
CA GLN A 49 -1.33 15.74 15.38
C GLN A 49 -2.78 16.13 15.64
N GLY A 50 -3.55 15.21 16.19
CA GLY A 50 -4.94 15.49 16.52
C GLY A 50 -5.79 14.24 16.72
N ASN A 51 -7.09 14.40 16.55
CA ASN A 51 -8.06 13.31 16.62
C ASN A 51 -7.96 12.45 15.35
N PHE A 52 -7.64 11.16 15.53
CA PHE A 52 -7.43 10.26 14.40
C PHE A 52 -8.69 10.04 13.58
N GLY A 53 -9.82 9.74 14.23
CA GLY A 53 -11.06 9.39 13.52
C GLY A 53 -11.61 10.53 12.67
N SER A 54 -11.53 11.78 13.17
CA SER A 54 -12.01 12.95 12.43
C SER A 54 -11.09 13.30 11.26
N GLU A 55 -9.78 13.35 11.48
CA GLU A 55 -8.82 13.74 10.46
C GLU A 55 -8.66 12.64 9.38
N ASN A 56 -8.70 11.38 9.78
CA ASN A 56 -8.69 10.25 8.85
C ASN A 56 -9.90 10.25 7.90
N ARG A 57 -11.08 10.63 8.40
CA ARG A 57 -12.29 10.77 7.59
C ARG A 57 -12.19 11.93 6.60
N LYS A 58 -11.69 13.08 7.04
CA LYS A 58 -11.43 14.24 6.17
C LYS A 58 -10.42 13.91 5.09
N TYR A 59 -9.33 13.24 5.47
CA TYR A 59 -8.33 12.74 4.55
C TYR A 59 -8.95 11.87 3.46
N ALA A 60 -9.72 10.86 3.85
CA ALA A 60 -10.37 9.95 2.90
C ALA A 60 -11.23 10.69 1.89
N GLN A 61 -12.09 11.59 2.36
CA GLN A 61 -13.00 12.36 1.49
C GLN A 61 -12.27 13.28 0.51
N LYS A 62 -11.13 13.83 0.92
CA LYS A 62 -10.35 14.76 0.12
C LYS A 62 -9.40 14.07 -0.85
N ALA A 63 -8.77 12.98 -0.38
CA ALA A 63 -7.63 12.37 -1.03
C ALA A 63 -7.99 11.18 -1.90
N LEU A 64 -8.97 10.38 -1.52
CA LEU A 64 -9.24 9.11 -2.18
C LEU A 64 -10.22 9.24 -3.34
N HIS A 65 -10.12 8.30 -4.27
CA HIS A 65 -11.12 8.16 -5.31
C HIS A 65 -12.47 7.79 -4.69
N PRO A 66 -13.60 8.37 -5.14
CA PRO A 66 -14.92 8.11 -4.57
C PRO A 66 -15.28 6.62 -4.47
N ASP A 67 -14.94 5.83 -5.49
CA ASP A 67 -15.25 4.38 -5.52
C ASP A 67 -14.45 3.59 -4.46
N ASP A 68 -13.35 4.14 -3.95
CA ASP A 68 -12.47 3.46 -2.99
C ASP A 68 -12.80 3.82 -1.53
N LEU A 69 -13.72 4.77 -1.30
CA LEU A 69 -14.10 5.25 0.03
C LEU A 69 -14.70 4.16 0.92
N GLU A 70 -15.54 3.29 0.37
CA GLU A 70 -16.13 2.17 1.10
C GLU A 70 -15.04 1.21 1.55
N CYS A 71 -14.18 0.79 0.64
CA CYS A 71 -13.04 -0.08 0.96
C CYS A 71 -12.11 0.54 2.01
N PHE A 72 -11.86 1.85 1.93
CA PHE A 72 -11.06 2.55 2.93
C PHE A 72 -11.73 2.54 4.30
N ASN A 73 -13.02 2.89 4.39
CA ASN A 73 -13.75 2.92 5.65
C ASN A 73 -13.82 1.55 6.32
N ASP A 74 -14.02 0.49 5.54
CA ASP A 74 -14.11 -0.89 6.04
C ASP A 74 -12.79 -1.41 6.59
N ASN A 75 -11.65 -0.86 6.13
CA ASN A 75 -10.33 -1.34 6.52
C ASN A 75 -9.54 -0.36 7.38
N PHE A 76 -9.68 0.95 7.18
CA PHE A 76 -8.84 1.98 7.79
C PHE A 76 -9.59 3.00 8.65
N SER A 77 -10.92 2.90 8.80
CA SER A 77 -11.59 3.69 9.83
C SER A 77 -11.09 3.26 11.22
N ARG A 78 -11.10 4.18 12.18
CA ARG A 78 -10.69 3.90 13.56
C ARG A 78 -11.38 2.66 14.12
N GLU A 79 -12.70 2.57 13.93
CA GLU A 79 -13.55 1.50 14.42
C GLU A 79 -13.18 0.16 13.78
N SER A 80 -12.98 0.15 12.46
CA SER A 80 -12.64 -1.06 11.71
C SER A 80 -11.25 -1.57 12.08
N MET A 81 -10.25 -0.70 12.17
CA MET A 81 -8.90 -1.09 12.59
C MET A 81 -8.89 -1.59 14.03
N LEU A 82 -9.57 -0.90 14.95
CA LEU A 82 -9.65 -1.31 16.35
C LEU A 82 -10.25 -2.71 16.48
N ARG A 83 -11.36 -2.98 15.79
CA ARG A 83 -11.99 -4.30 15.74
C ARG A 83 -11.04 -5.37 15.20
N MET A 84 -10.44 -5.13 14.01
CA MET A 84 -9.56 -6.11 13.38
C MET A 84 -8.31 -6.42 14.21
N PHE A 85 -7.73 -5.42 14.85
CA PHE A 85 -6.58 -5.61 15.73
C PHE A 85 -6.94 -6.32 17.04
N THR A 86 -8.14 -6.10 17.56
CA THR A 86 -8.67 -6.83 18.73
C THR A 86 -8.94 -8.29 18.38
N GLU A 87 -9.41 -8.57 17.16
CA GLU A 87 -9.63 -9.92 16.63
C GLU A 87 -8.32 -10.66 16.30
N GLY A 88 -7.16 -10.04 16.53
CA GLY A 88 -5.83 -10.66 16.39
C GLY A 88 -5.14 -10.41 15.05
N LYS A 89 -5.70 -9.61 14.14
CA LYS A 89 -4.96 -9.16 12.97
C LYS A 89 -3.77 -8.32 13.40
N LYS A 90 -2.62 -8.54 12.76
CA LYS A 90 -1.39 -7.77 13.03
C LYS A 90 -1.18 -6.64 12.03
N GLN A 91 -1.72 -6.80 10.83
CA GLN A 91 -1.53 -5.88 9.71
C GLN A 91 -2.74 -5.89 8.78
N ILE A 92 -3.01 -4.73 8.18
CA ILE A 92 -4.04 -4.52 7.17
C ILE A 92 -3.36 -3.80 6.02
N THR A 93 -3.47 -4.32 4.79
CA THR A 93 -2.89 -3.70 3.59
C THR A 93 -3.94 -3.65 2.49
N ARG A 94 -4.08 -2.51 1.82
CA ARG A 94 -4.93 -2.31 0.64
C ARG A 94 -4.26 -1.35 -0.34
N ARG A 95 -4.53 -1.53 -1.62
CA ARG A 95 -4.16 -0.60 -2.68
C ARG A 95 -5.38 0.20 -3.06
N LEU A 96 -5.29 1.51 -2.96
CA LEU A 96 -6.38 2.45 -3.22
C LEU A 96 -5.88 3.59 -4.09
N ARG A 97 -6.78 4.21 -4.84
CA ARG A 97 -6.46 5.35 -5.68
C ARG A 97 -6.47 6.62 -4.85
N ARG A 98 -5.33 7.30 -4.80
CA ARG A 98 -5.14 8.56 -4.11
C ARG A 98 -4.85 9.68 -5.11
N ARG A 99 -5.40 10.85 -4.86
CA ARG A 99 -5.19 12.04 -5.66
C ARG A 99 -3.75 12.54 -5.52
N ALA A 100 -3.09 12.78 -6.65
CA ALA A 100 -1.76 13.36 -6.72
C ALA A 100 -1.85 14.89 -6.91
N ASP A 101 -0.71 15.59 -6.82
CA ASP A 101 -0.58 17.06 -6.93
C ASP A 101 -1.17 17.62 -8.23
N ASN A 102 -1.01 16.89 -9.32
CA ASN A 102 -1.52 17.25 -10.63
C ASN A 102 -3.02 16.96 -10.80
N GLY A 103 -3.71 16.50 -9.74
CA GLY A 103 -5.12 16.17 -9.74
C GLY A 103 -5.48 14.80 -10.31
N SER A 104 -4.50 14.06 -10.87
CA SER A 104 -4.72 12.66 -11.29
C SER A 104 -4.79 11.73 -10.09
N TYR A 105 -5.27 10.50 -10.31
CA TYR A 105 -5.23 9.46 -9.28
C TYR A 105 -4.07 8.50 -9.54
N ARG A 106 -3.34 8.18 -8.48
CA ARG A 106 -2.28 7.18 -8.46
C ARG A 106 -2.62 6.08 -7.47
N THR A 107 -2.15 4.88 -7.74
CA THR A 107 -2.33 3.75 -6.84
C THR A 107 -1.33 3.82 -5.69
N VAL A 108 -1.85 3.93 -4.48
CA VAL A 108 -1.07 3.98 -3.23
C VAL A 108 -1.39 2.75 -2.40
N GLU A 109 -0.36 2.11 -1.88
CA GLU A 109 -0.48 1.02 -0.93
C GLU A 109 -0.55 1.59 0.49
N PHE A 110 -1.69 1.36 1.13
CA PHE A 110 -1.98 1.72 2.51
C PHE A 110 -1.72 0.51 3.39
N THR A 111 -0.88 0.66 4.41
CA THR A 111 -0.63 -0.39 5.38
C THR A 111 -0.78 0.15 6.78
N ALA A 112 -1.64 -0.49 7.58
CA ALA A 112 -1.75 -0.27 9.01
C ALA A 112 -1.24 -1.50 9.75
N ALA A 113 -0.26 -1.33 10.64
CA ALA A 113 0.30 -2.40 11.44
C ALA A 113 0.18 -2.07 12.92
N ARG A 114 -0.32 -3.03 13.71
CA ARG A 114 -0.39 -2.90 15.17
C ARG A 114 1.04 -2.89 15.74
N ILE A 115 1.32 -1.94 16.63
CA ILE A 115 2.58 -1.82 17.36
C ILE A 115 2.36 -2.02 18.87
N GLY A 116 3.31 -2.72 19.50
CA GLY A 116 3.25 -3.02 20.94
C GLY A 116 2.24 -4.11 21.29
N ASN A 117 2.38 -4.64 22.48
CA ASN A 117 1.51 -5.66 23.07
C ASN A 117 0.83 -5.13 24.35
N GLN A 118 0.59 -3.83 24.45
CA GLN A 118 -0.11 -3.27 25.60
C GLN A 118 -1.58 -3.71 25.52
N GLU A 119 -2.06 -4.36 26.57
CA GLU A 119 -3.44 -4.88 26.63
C GLU A 119 -4.47 -3.74 26.68
N ASP A 120 -4.11 -2.60 27.27
CA ASP A 120 -5.01 -1.48 27.52
C ASP A 120 -5.10 -0.48 26.37
N GLU A 121 -4.13 -0.46 25.45
CA GLU A 121 -4.07 0.52 24.37
C GLU A 121 -3.72 -0.14 23.02
N CYS A 122 -4.47 0.24 22.00
CA CYS A 122 -4.22 -0.20 20.64
C CYS A 122 -3.46 0.88 19.87
N TRP A 123 -2.15 0.69 19.74
CA TRP A 123 -1.29 1.53 18.92
C TRP A 123 -1.08 0.89 17.54
N CYS A 124 -1.03 1.71 16.51
CA CYS A 124 -0.68 1.29 15.17
C CYS A 124 0.19 2.33 14.46
N VAL A 125 0.94 1.86 13.46
CA VAL A 125 1.59 2.69 12.47
C VAL A 125 0.83 2.54 11.16
N LEU A 126 0.53 3.66 10.50
CA LEU A 126 0.03 3.69 9.14
C LEU A 126 1.14 4.23 8.25
N VAL A 127 1.42 3.52 7.18
CA VAL A 127 2.39 3.91 6.16
C VAL A 127 1.73 3.86 4.78
N PHE A 128 2.17 4.76 3.92
CA PHE A 128 1.63 4.95 2.58
C PHE A 128 2.79 4.93 1.58
N ARG A 129 2.63 4.18 0.49
CA ARG A 129 3.63 4.07 -0.56
C ARG A 129 2.97 4.17 -1.93
N ASP A 130 3.42 5.09 -2.76
CA ASP A 130 3.02 5.13 -4.17
C ASP A 130 3.61 3.92 -4.90
N VAL A 131 2.74 3.11 -5.48
CA VAL A 131 3.12 1.87 -6.19
C VAL A 131 2.71 1.91 -7.66
N GLN A 132 2.26 3.06 -8.17
CA GLN A 132 1.75 3.19 -9.52
C GLN A 132 2.79 2.80 -10.57
N ASP A 133 4.01 3.27 -10.45
CA ASP A 133 5.05 3.01 -11.44
C ASP A 133 5.52 1.55 -11.39
N GLU A 134 5.56 0.94 -10.21
CA GLU A 134 5.84 -0.49 -10.04
C GLU A 134 4.77 -1.36 -10.73
N LEU A 135 3.50 -0.99 -10.58
CA LEU A 135 2.38 -1.71 -11.20
C LEU A 135 2.38 -1.57 -12.73
N LEU A 136 2.70 -0.40 -13.26
CA LEU A 136 2.81 -0.19 -14.70
C LEU A 136 3.94 -1.04 -15.29
N LEU A 137 5.11 -1.05 -14.65
CA LEU A 137 6.25 -1.87 -15.08
C LEU A 137 5.92 -3.38 -15.02
N GLU A 138 5.20 -3.82 -13.99
CA GLU A 138 4.75 -5.21 -13.87
C GLU A 138 3.76 -5.58 -15.00
N GLN A 139 2.83 -4.69 -15.33
CA GLN A 139 1.89 -4.88 -16.43
C GLN A 139 2.61 -4.97 -17.78
N GLU A 140 3.55 -4.08 -18.07
CA GLU A 140 4.36 -4.10 -19.29
C GLU A 140 5.12 -5.42 -19.42
N ARG A 141 5.77 -5.86 -18.35
CA ARG A 141 6.49 -7.15 -18.33
C ARG A 141 5.56 -8.34 -18.58
N ASN A 142 4.36 -8.34 -17.99
CA ASN A 142 3.39 -9.42 -18.18
C ASN A 142 2.86 -9.46 -19.62
N VAL A 143 2.66 -8.32 -20.26
CA VAL A 143 2.29 -8.23 -21.68
C VAL A 143 3.41 -8.79 -22.56
N GLU A 144 4.65 -8.42 -22.31
CA GLU A 144 5.82 -8.93 -23.06
C GLU A 144 5.96 -10.45 -22.94
N ILE A 145 5.85 -10.99 -21.72
CA ILE A 145 5.87 -12.44 -21.48
C ILE A 145 4.74 -13.15 -22.25
N SER A 146 3.53 -12.59 -22.24
CA SER A 146 2.39 -13.14 -22.97
C SER A 146 2.61 -13.14 -24.48
N GLN A 147 3.18 -12.08 -25.04
CA GLN A 147 3.54 -11.97 -26.46
C GLN A 147 4.61 -13.00 -26.85
N LEU A 148 5.66 -13.14 -26.03
CA LEU A 148 6.70 -14.16 -26.26
C LEU A 148 6.15 -15.58 -26.21
N ALA A 149 5.28 -15.88 -25.25
CA ALA A 149 4.63 -17.19 -25.14
C ALA A 149 3.74 -17.50 -26.37
N THR A 150 3.03 -16.48 -26.87
CA THR A 150 2.20 -16.61 -28.08
C THR A 150 3.06 -16.83 -29.31
N ALA A 151 4.15 -16.09 -29.47
CA ALA A 151 5.10 -16.27 -30.58
C ALA A 151 5.77 -17.64 -30.54
N ALA A 152 6.16 -18.12 -29.36
CA ALA A 152 6.73 -19.46 -29.21
C ALA A 152 5.74 -20.56 -29.63
N LYS A 153 4.47 -20.48 -29.17
CA LYS A 153 3.43 -21.44 -29.61
C LYS A 153 3.21 -21.42 -31.11
N ALA A 154 3.18 -20.26 -31.73
CA ALA A 154 3.03 -20.13 -33.18
C ALA A 154 4.22 -20.75 -33.91
N ALA A 155 5.46 -20.54 -33.43
CA ALA A 155 6.67 -21.16 -34.01
C ALA A 155 6.63 -22.68 -33.91
N TYR A 156 6.22 -23.26 -32.79
CA TYR A 156 6.04 -24.71 -32.66
C TYR A 156 4.95 -25.25 -33.57
N GLN A 157 3.84 -24.60 -33.74
CA GLN A 157 2.78 -24.99 -34.69
C GLN A 157 3.26 -24.91 -36.13
N MET A 158 4.02 -23.89 -36.49
CA MET A 158 4.60 -23.77 -37.83
C MET A 158 5.61 -24.90 -38.14
N LEU A 159 6.44 -25.24 -37.18
CA LEU A 159 7.40 -26.36 -37.35
C LEU A 159 6.68 -27.70 -37.55
N ILE A 160 5.63 -27.96 -36.81
CA ILE A 160 4.81 -29.18 -36.97
C ILE A 160 4.10 -29.18 -38.33
N ALA A 161 3.56 -28.07 -38.79
CA ALA A 161 2.88 -27.97 -40.08
C ALA A 161 3.83 -28.22 -41.27
N VAL A 162 5.05 -27.69 -41.22
CA VAL A 162 6.07 -27.91 -42.25
C VAL A 162 6.44 -29.39 -42.34
N ASN A 163 6.64 -30.08 -41.23
CA ASN A 163 6.95 -31.49 -41.18
C ASN A 163 5.83 -32.38 -41.76
N LEU A 164 4.58 -32.04 -41.49
CA LEU A 164 3.41 -32.74 -42.03
C LEU A 164 3.26 -32.55 -43.54
N THR A 165 3.60 -31.38 -44.06
CA THR A 165 3.47 -31.06 -45.49
C THR A 165 4.57 -31.72 -46.31
N GLN A 166 5.76 -31.91 -45.77
CA GLN A 166 6.89 -32.52 -46.48
C GLN A 166 6.92 -34.06 -46.40
N ASN A 167 6.02 -34.66 -45.63
CA ASN A 167 5.90 -36.11 -45.47
C ASN A 167 7.23 -36.84 -45.17
N THR A 168 8.18 -36.15 -44.55
CA THR A 168 9.48 -36.68 -44.14
C THR A 168 9.49 -36.74 -42.58
N TYR A 169 9.33 -37.96 -42.10
CA TYR A 169 9.56 -38.27 -40.68
C TYR A 169 11.08 -38.35 -40.43
N HIS A 170 11.68 -37.28 -39.97
CA HIS A 170 12.93 -37.35 -39.23
C HIS A 170 12.65 -37.05 -37.78
N MET A 171 12.63 -38.12 -36.98
CA MET A 171 12.75 -37.95 -35.53
C MET A 171 14.16 -37.44 -35.23
N VAL A 172 14.25 -36.28 -34.62
CA VAL A 172 15.43 -35.80 -33.90
C VAL A 172 15.12 -35.91 -32.40
#